data_83261ae1423c7bad78e7769c787db38b
#
_entry.id   83261ae1423c7bad78e7769c787db38b
#
_cell.length_a   1.000
_cell.length_b   1.000
_cell.length_c   1.000
_cell.angle_alpha   90.00
_cell.angle_beta   90.00
_cell.angle_gamma   90.00
#
_symmetry.space_group_name_H-M   'P 1'
#
loop_
_entity.id
_entity.type
_entity.pdbx_description
1 polymer ?
#
loop_
_entity_poly.entity_id
_entity_poly.type
_entity_poly.pdbx_seq_one_letter_code
_entity_poly.pdbx_strand_id
1 'polypeptide(L)'
;MLRCIEFKPKHYIFQYTPNESAPSDIDASEYFDAVQDEYWEAWEQLQAEDISEQEKTMMAFSLDAVSQQKLHVFCQLAPDDIDILLGASEVAANVGAQINFLRLAVEAGYQALPDDFNWNICKLPNSEENELFLLAMSQLAEAYLEIEAHWHQAEKLLLRLNKVCPESDLGTDQQLLRLYQTMGEWRKAQAVCKRNKGEHLVLFRYGQALSHIMLEQQDQARKHLAAAVAAMPEAAEILLRQPSEEELEAEYDAALEEMGADLEQFELEDEREWAGGETPLNRSRLAMVTYYQDCGHLWAKGRPAELLAELALLR
;
A
#
# COMPACT_ATOMS: atom_id res chain seq x y z
N MET A 1 18.02 14.01 -15.65
CA MET A 1 17.97 12.80 -16.48
C MET A 1 18.19 11.59 -15.61
N LEU A 2 17.22 10.70 -15.54
CA LEU A 2 17.29 9.44 -14.81
C LEU A 2 18.05 8.38 -15.63
N ARG A 3 18.94 7.64 -15.01
CA ARG A 3 19.68 6.52 -15.60
C ARG A 3 19.73 5.35 -14.65
N CYS A 4 19.68 4.13 -15.17
CA CYS A 4 19.88 2.92 -14.40
C CYS A 4 21.22 2.30 -14.77
N ILE A 5 22.06 2.04 -13.78
CA ILE A 5 23.41 1.50 -13.97
C ILE A 5 23.59 0.16 -13.26
N GLU A 6 24.36 -0.72 -13.85
CA GLU A 6 24.77 -1.98 -13.22
C GLU A 6 25.96 -1.71 -12.28
N PHE A 7 25.81 -1.91 -10.98
CA PHE A 7 26.89 -1.71 -10.00
C PHE A 7 27.57 -3.03 -9.59
N LYS A 8 26.90 -4.16 -9.79
CA LYS A 8 27.46 -5.52 -9.72
C LYS A 8 26.63 -6.43 -10.63
N PRO A 9 27.14 -7.61 -11.04
CA PRO A 9 26.49 -8.48 -12.00
C PRO A 9 24.99 -8.68 -11.72
N LYS A 10 24.14 -8.24 -12.63
CA LYS A 10 22.66 -8.31 -12.60
C LYS A 10 21.99 -7.57 -11.43
N HIS A 11 22.69 -6.63 -10.79
CA HIS A 11 22.15 -5.73 -9.79
C HIS A 11 22.29 -4.30 -10.27
N TYR A 12 21.20 -3.57 -10.26
CA TYR A 12 21.06 -2.25 -10.84
C TYR A 12 20.61 -1.23 -9.81
N ILE A 13 21.06 0.00 -9.96
CA ILE A 13 20.60 1.15 -9.18
C ILE A 13 20.25 2.29 -10.12
N PHE A 14 19.32 3.13 -9.71
CA PHE A 14 18.99 4.36 -10.40
C PHE A 14 19.92 5.49 -9.97
N GLN A 15 20.31 6.33 -10.93
CA GLN A 15 21.03 7.57 -10.68
C GLN A 15 20.33 8.71 -11.37
N TYR A 16 20.02 9.75 -10.61
CA TYR A 16 19.53 11.00 -11.14
C TYR A 16 20.70 11.93 -11.42
N THR A 17 20.81 12.41 -12.64
CA THR A 17 21.77 13.46 -13.03
C THR A 17 20.95 14.70 -13.38
N PRO A 18 21.12 15.82 -12.65
CA PRO A 18 20.42 17.06 -12.95
C PRO A 18 20.59 17.42 -14.42
N ASN A 19 19.50 17.90 -15.05
CA ASN A 19 19.54 18.32 -16.43
C ASN A 19 20.14 19.72 -16.52
N GLU A 20 21.41 19.84 -16.92
CA GLU A 20 22.11 21.12 -17.07
C GLU A 20 21.46 22.08 -18.09
N SER A 21 20.53 21.59 -18.92
CA SER A 21 19.76 22.35 -19.90
C SER A 21 18.37 22.79 -19.41
N ALA A 22 17.94 22.42 -18.20
CA ALA A 22 16.73 22.99 -17.59
C ALA A 22 16.95 24.51 -17.38
N PRO A 23 15.93 25.36 -17.55
CA PRO A 23 16.06 26.77 -17.28
C PRO A 23 16.61 26.97 -15.86
N SER A 24 17.78 27.61 -15.76
CA SER A 24 18.59 27.69 -14.53
C SER A 24 17.99 28.55 -13.42
N ASP A 25 16.77 29.01 -13.55
CA ASP A 25 16.13 29.95 -12.64
C ASP A 25 15.06 29.33 -11.72
N ILE A 26 14.75 28.04 -11.86
CA ILE A 26 13.80 27.35 -10.99
C ILE A 26 14.37 25.96 -10.70
N ASP A 27 14.78 25.72 -9.45
CA ASP A 27 15.00 24.37 -8.95
C ASP A 27 13.65 23.68 -8.88
N ALA A 28 13.47 22.61 -9.68
CA ALA A 28 12.20 21.92 -9.78
C ALA A 28 11.78 21.30 -8.42
N SER A 29 12.75 20.84 -7.62
CA SER A 29 12.52 20.33 -6.28
C SER A 29 12.06 21.44 -5.33
N GLU A 30 12.78 22.56 -5.28
CA GLU A 30 12.44 23.70 -4.41
C GLU A 30 11.05 24.26 -4.71
N TYR A 31 10.64 24.27 -5.96
CA TYR A 31 9.28 24.73 -6.30
C TYR A 31 8.23 23.66 -6.00
N PHE A 32 8.51 22.39 -6.17
CA PHE A 32 7.61 21.29 -5.80
C PHE A 32 7.34 21.33 -4.30
N ASP A 33 8.38 21.44 -3.50
CA ASP A 33 8.29 21.59 -2.05
C ASP A 33 7.44 22.81 -1.67
N ALA A 34 7.68 23.95 -2.33
CA ALA A 34 6.88 25.17 -2.10
C ALA A 34 5.40 25.00 -2.48
N VAL A 35 5.07 24.23 -3.53
CA VAL A 35 3.66 23.93 -3.89
C VAL A 35 3.01 22.98 -2.89
N GLN A 36 3.75 22.00 -2.39
CA GLN A 36 3.26 21.09 -1.33
C GLN A 36 3.04 21.85 -0.03
N ASP A 37 4.00 22.65 0.41
CA ASP A 37 3.88 23.44 1.64
C ASP A 37 2.67 24.39 1.56
N GLU A 38 2.50 25.10 0.44
CA GLU A 38 1.35 25.98 0.20
C GLU A 38 0.01 25.21 0.25
N TYR A 39 -0.01 23.98 -0.29
CA TYR A 39 -1.18 23.13 -0.25
C TYR A 39 -1.53 22.70 1.18
N TRP A 40 -0.55 22.19 1.92
CA TRP A 40 -0.77 21.71 3.29
C TRP A 40 -1.12 22.84 4.26
N GLU A 41 -0.45 24.00 4.15
CA GLU A 41 -0.81 25.17 4.94
C GLU A 41 -2.25 25.63 4.68
N ALA A 42 -2.68 25.66 3.41
CA ALA A 42 -4.03 26.03 3.04
C ALA A 42 -5.06 24.99 3.52
N TRP A 43 -4.72 23.70 3.49
CA TRP A 43 -5.54 22.63 4.00
C TRP A 43 -5.73 22.69 5.51
N GLU A 44 -4.66 22.91 6.27
CA GLU A 44 -4.72 23.09 7.73
C GLU A 44 -5.57 24.31 8.12
N GLN A 45 -5.41 25.41 7.40
CA GLN A 45 -6.24 26.61 7.62
C GLN A 45 -7.72 26.31 7.37
N LEU A 46 -8.03 25.61 6.28
CA LEU A 46 -9.39 25.22 5.95
C LEU A 46 -10.02 24.32 7.02
N GLN A 47 -9.27 23.39 7.58
CA GLN A 47 -9.77 22.53 8.68
C GLN A 47 -10.00 23.30 9.98
N ALA A 48 -9.21 24.36 10.24
CA ALA A 48 -9.34 25.19 11.43
C ALA A 48 -10.48 26.23 11.36
N GLU A 49 -11.02 26.51 10.15
CA GLU A 49 -12.10 27.48 9.97
C GLU A 49 -13.44 26.94 10.50
N ASP A 50 -14.19 27.81 11.20
CA ASP A 50 -15.54 27.52 11.71
C ASP A 50 -16.61 27.77 10.62
N ILE A 51 -16.53 26.98 9.56
CA ILE A 51 -17.47 26.98 8.43
C ILE A 51 -18.15 25.62 8.31
N SER A 52 -19.25 25.56 7.55
CA SER A 52 -19.98 24.31 7.35
C SER A 52 -19.15 23.28 6.59
N GLU A 53 -19.36 21.98 6.84
CA GLU A 53 -18.71 20.89 6.12
C GLU A 53 -18.92 20.98 4.59
N GLN A 54 -20.06 21.50 4.14
CA GLN A 54 -20.33 21.70 2.72
C GLN A 54 -19.43 22.79 2.12
N GLU A 55 -19.19 23.88 2.86
CA GLU A 55 -18.27 24.95 2.43
C GLU A 55 -16.83 24.47 2.46
N LYS A 56 -16.41 23.71 3.49
CA LYS A 56 -15.10 23.05 3.55
C LYS A 56 -14.86 22.15 2.32
N THR A 57 -15.82 21.30 2.00
CA THR A 57 -15.75 20.43 0.83
C THR A 57 -15.58 21.21 -0.47
N MET A 58 -16.32 22.30 -0.68
CA MET A 58 -16.19 23.14 -1.87
C MET A 58 -14.84 23.85 -1.95
N MET A 59 -14.32 24.33 -0.83
CA MET A 59 -13.01 25.00 -0.79
C MET A 59 -11.88 24.01 -0.98
N ALA A 60 -11.95 22.82 -0.38
CA ALA A 60 -11.01 21.72 -0.61
C ALA A 60 -10.93 21.35 -2.10
N PHE A 61 -12.08 21.18 -2.75
CA PHE A 61 -12.13 20.91 -4.19
C PHE A 61 -11.46 22.00 -5.05
N SER A 62 -11.61 23.27 -4.65
CA SER A 62 -10.96 24.39 -5.33
C SER A 62 -9.45 24.40 -5.09
N LEU A 63 -9.00 24.06 -3.89
CA LEU A 63 -7.59 23.95 -3.53
C LEU A 63 -6.91 22.84 -4.35
N ASP A 64 -7.53 21.66 -4.41
CA ASP A 64 -7.07 20.53 -5.22
C ASP A 64 -6.90 20.93 -6.70
N ALA A 65 -7.88 21.61 -7.27
CA ALA A 65 -7.84 22.02 -8.67
C ALA A 65 -6.68 22.97 -8.98
N VAL A 66 -6.39 23.92 -8.08
CA VAL A 66 -5.27 24.87 -8.23
C VAL A 66 -3.93 24.16 -8.10
N SER A 67 -3.79 23.29 -7.07
CA SER A 67 -2.57 22.53 -6.83
C SER A 67 -2.26 21.58 -8.00
N GLN A 68 -3.27 20.90 -8.52
CA GLN A 68 -3.13 20.04 -9.69
C GLN A 68 -2.70 20.78 -10.95
N GLN A 69 -3.21 22.00 -11.17
CA GLN A 69 -2.78 22.80 -12.30
C GLN A 69 -1.30 23.17 -12.18
N LYS A 70 -0.83 23.53 -10.98
CA LYS A 70 0.59 23.82 -10.72
C LYS A 70 1.44 22.58 -10.95
N LEU A 71 1.06 21.43 -10.38
CA LEU A 71 1.77 20.16 -10.52
C LEU A 71 1.81 19.66 -11.98
N HIS A 72 0.74 19.83 -12.74
CA HIS A 72 0.73 19.46 -14.16
C HIS A 72 1.78 20.20 -14.97
N VAL A 73 2.00 21.49 -14.70
CA VAL A 73 3.09 22.26 -15.32
C VAL A 73 4.45 21.65 -14.98
N PHE A 74 4.62 21.20 -13.74
CA PHE A 74 5.85 20.55 -13.27
C PHE A 74 6.15 19.24 -13.95
N CYS A 75 5.17 18.34 -14.04
CA CYS A 75 5.31 17.08 -14.74
C CYS A 75 5.70 17.28 -16.23
N GLN A 76 5.38 18.46 -16.80
CA GLN A 76 5.85 18.84 -18.14
C GLN A 76 7.32 19.33 -18.18
N LEU A 77 7.79 19.96 -17.10
CA LEU A 77 9.16 20.44 -16.97
C LEU A 77 10.16 19.35 -16.57
N ALA A 78 9.72 18.38 -15.77
CA ALA A 78 10.53 17.28 -15.26
C ALA A 78 9.81 15.92 -15.46
N PRO A 79 9.53 15.51 -16.71
CA PRO A 79 8.73 14.32 -16.99
C PRO A 79 9.42 12.98 -16.63
N ASP A 80 10.71 13.02 -16.35
CA ASP A 80 11.53 11.87 -15.93
C ASP A 80 11.95 11.94 -14.45
N ASP A 81 11.34 12.83 -13.67
CA ASP A 81 11.56 12.94 -12.24
C ASP A 81 10.49 12.13 -11.48
N ILE A 82 10.90 10.97 -10.95
CA ILE A 82 9.99 10.05 -10.28
C ILE A 82 9.44 10.64 -8.99
N ASP A 83 10.24 11.41 -8.25
CA ASP A 83 9.86 12.02 -6.98
C ASP A 83 8.74 13.05 -7.18
N ILE A 84 8.92 13.97 -8.12
CA ILE A 84 7.89 14.94 -8.50
C ILE A 84 6.60 14.24 -8.95
N LEU A 85 6.71 13.16 -9.73
CA LEU A 85 5.54 12.41 -10.20
C LEU A 85 4.83 11.65 -9.09
N LEU A 86 5.56 11.14 -8.11
CA LEU A 86 5.00 10.52 -6.90
C LEU A 86 4.25 11.56 -6.06
N GLY A 87 4.89 12.69 -5.74
CA GLY A 87 4.22 13.76 -4.99
C GLY A 87 2.98 14.30 -5.72
N ALA A 88 3.04 14.45 -7.06
CA ALA A 88 1.86 14.82 -7.85
C ALA A 88 0.72 13.78 -7.75
N SER A 89 1.05 12.50 -7.54
CA SER A 89 0.06 11.44 -7.36
C SER A 89 -0.65 11.52 -6.01
N GLU A 90 0.02 11.99 -4.97
CA GLU A 90 -0.52 12.11 -3.61
C GLU A 90 -1.60 13.19 -3.50
N VAL A 91 -1.40 14.29 -4.23
CA VAL A 91 -2.36 15.41 -4.27
C VAL A 91 -3.31 15.33 -5.48
N ALA A 92 -3.43 14.16 -6.08
CA ALA A 92 -4.30 13.97 -7.24
C ALA A 92 -5.78 14.00 -6.85
N ALA A 93 -6.63 14.79 -7.52
CA ALA A 93 -8.06 14.99 -7.22
C ALA A 93 -8.90 13.71 -7.29
N ASN A 94 -8.41 12.67 -7.91
CA ASN A 94 -9.13 11.40 -8.04
C ASN A 94 -8.19 10.27 -8.47
N VAL A 95 -8.63 9.03 -8.26
CA VAL A 95 -7.86 7.81 -8.58
C VAL A 95 -7.40 7.77 -10.04
N GLY A 96 -8.16 8.31 -10.98
CA GLY A 96 -7.77 8.35 -12.40
C GLY A 96 -6.58 9.27 -12.65
N ALA A 97 -6.53 10.45 -12.02
CA ALA A 97 -5.40 11.36 -12.07
C ALA A 97 -4.18 10.78 -11.36
N GLN A 98 -4.37 10.19 -10.19
CA GLN A 98 -3.35 9.46 -9.43
C GLN A 98 -2.69 8.37 -10.30
N ILE A 99 -3.47 7.50 -10.90
CA ILE A 99 -2.97 6.45 -11.80
C ILE A 99 -2.16 7.06 -12.96
N ASN A 100 -2.56 8.19 -13.50
CA ASN A 100 -1.83 8.82 -14.61
C ASN A 100 -0.44 9.27 -14.17
N PHE A 101 -0.30 9.95 -13.01
CA PHE A 101 1.01 10.36 -12.49
C PHE A 101 1.89 9.16 -12.14
N LEU A 102 1.35 8.16 -11.45
CA LEU A 102 2.06 6.92 -11.11
C LEU A 102 2.50 6.15 -12.37
N ARG A 103 1.71 6.15 -13.44
CA ARG A 103 2.11 5.57 -14.71
C ARG A 103 3.27 6.30 -15.33
N LEU A 104 3.29 7.63 -15.30
CA LEU A 104 4.41 8.43 -15.78
C LEU A 104 5.68 8.14 -14.98
N ALA A 105 5.59 8.07 -13.65
CA ALA A 105 6.71 7.72 -12.78
C ALA A 105 7.29 6.33 -13.10
N VAL A 106 6.42 5.33 -13.24
CA VAL A 106 6.83 3.96 -13.61
C VAL A 106 7.40 3.91 -15.04
N GLU A 107 6.84 4.68 -15.97
CA GLU A 107 7.33 4.76 -17.34
C GLU A 107 8.71 5.42 -17.41
N ALA A 108 8.94 6.51 -16.66
CA ALA A 108 10.26 7.14 -16.53
C ALA A 108 11.31 6.15 -16.02
N GLY A 109 10.99 5.37 -14.99
CA GLY A 109 11.87 4.30 -14.50
C GLY A 109 12.11 3.22 -15.56
N TYR A 110 11.08 2.79 -16.29
CA TYR A 110 11.24 1.80 -17.36
C TYR A 110 12.13 2.31 -18.51
N GLN A 111 12.02 3.58 -18.89
CA GLN A 111 12.84 4.17 -19.92
C GLN A 111 14.31 4.30 -19.51
N ALA A 112 14.58 4.42 -18.21
CA ALA A 112 15.93 4.48 -17.67
C ALA A 112 16.60 3.10 -17.58
N LEU A 113 15.84 2.00 -17.60
CA LEU A 113 16.40 0.64 -17.56
C LEU A 113 17.18 0.33 -18.85
N PRO A 114 18.29 -0.44 -18.76
CA PRO A 114 18.98 -0.93 -19.93
C PRO A 114 18.09 -1.76 -20.87
N ASP A 115 18.32 -1.69 -22.19
CA ASP A 115 17.54 -2.43 -23.20
C ASP A 115 17.53 -3.95 -22.96
N ASP A 116 18.58 -4.50 -22.36
CA ASP A 116 18.75 -5.91 -22.04
C ASP A 116 18.30 -6.28 -20.62
N PHE A 117 17.66 -5.35 -19.88
CA PHE A 117 17.19 -5.61 -18.52
C PHE A 117 16.15 -6.74 -18.49
N ASN A 118 16.49 -7.84 -17.83
CA ASN A 118 15.65 -9.01 -17.74
C ASN A 118 15.01 -9.15 -16.34
N TRP A 119 13.73 -8.88 -16.24
CA TRP A 119 12.93 -8.95 -15.03
C TRP A 119 12.96 -10.29 -14.28
N ASN A 120 13.40 -11.37 -14.92
CA ASN A 120 13.50 -12.68 -14.26
C ASN A 120 14.86 -12.94 -13.60
N ILE A 121 15.87 -12.16 -13.94
CA ILE A 121 17.26 -12.40 -13.52
C ILE A 121 17.92 -11.17 -12.90
N CYS A 122 17.56 -9.96 -13.38
CA CYS A 122 18.10 -8.71 -12.84
C CYS A 122 17.44 -8.37 -11.52
N LYS A 123 18.17 -7.67 -10.66
CA LYS A 123 17.73 -7.22 -9.34
C LYS A 123 17.84 -5.71 -9.22
N LEU A 124 16.87 -5.13 -8.54
CA LEU A 124 16.85 -3.78 -8.02
C LEU A 124 16.83 -3.94 -6.49
N PRO A 125 17.98 -3.93 -5.81
CA PRO A 125 18.01 -4.13 -4.37
C PRO A 125 17.23 -3.02 -3.65
N ASN A 126 16.75 -3.32 -2.45
CA ASN A 126 16.13 -2.33 -1.57
C ASN A 126 17.23 -1.37 -1.08
N SER A 127 17.35 -0.23 -1.74
CA SER A 127 18.33 0.81 -1.47
C SER A 127 17.73 2.17 -1.80
N GLU A 128 18.24 3.21 -1.19
CA GLU A 128 17.80 4.60 -1.37
C GLU A 128 17.70 4.99 -2.86
N GLU A 129 18.66 4.56 -3.68
CA GLU A 129 18.68 4.88 -5.11
C GLU A 129 17.55 4.21 -5.92
N ASN A 130 17.01 3.10 -5.44
CA ASN A 130 15.93 2.36 -6.10
C ASN A 130 14.56 2.64 -5.48
N GLU A 131 14.52 3.23 -4.30
CA GLU A 131 13.32 3.36 -3.46
C GLU A 131 12.17 4.03 -4.22
N LEU A 132 12.40 5.18 -4.81
CA LEU A 132 11.35 5.93 -5.52
C LEU A 132 10.74 5.13 -6.67
N PHE A 133 11.55 4.41 -7.45
CA PHE A 133 11.01 3.60 -8.54
C PHE A 133 10.22 2.38 -8.05
N LEU A 134 10.74 1.70 -7.03
CA LEU A 134 10.05 0.57 -6.41
C LEU A 134 8.74 1.02 -5.74
N LEU A 135 8.75 2.18 -5.07
CA LEU A 135 7.58 2.80 -4.48
C LEU A 135 6.54 3.16 -5.55
N ALA A 136 6.95 3.82 -6.65
CA ALA A 136 6.06 4.14 -7.76
C ALA A 136 5.38 2.89 -8.34
N MET A 137 6.12 1.79 -8.49
CA MET A 137 5.54 0.52 -8.95
C MET A 137 4.54 -0.06 -7.95
N SER A 138 4.82 0.05 -6.65
CA SER A 138 3.94 -0.45 -5.58
C SER A 138 2.66 0.38 -5.49
N GLN A 139 2.77 1.70 -5.45
CA GLN A 139 1.62 2.60 -5.41
C GLN A 139 0.74 2.49 -6.67
N LEU A 140 1.35 2.34 -7.87
CA LEU A 140 0.59 2.09 -9.09
C LEU A 140 -0.16 0.76 -9.04
N ALA A 141 0.46 -0.27 -8.48
CA ALA A 141 -0.22 -1.55 -8.30
C ALA A 141 -1.40 -1.41 -7.33
N GLU A 142 -1.22 -0.69 -6.24
CA GLU A 142 -2.27 -0.42 -5.25
C GLU A 142 -3.43 0.36 -5.85
N ALA A 143 -3.16 1.46 -6.57
CA ALA A 143 -4.19 2.22 -7.27
C ALA A 143 -4.95 1.38 -8.32
N TYR A 144 -4.27 0.41 -8.96
CA TYR A 144 -4.93 -0.55 -9.86
C TYR A 144 -5.79 -1.58 -9.13
N LEU A 145 -5.54 -1.89 -7.85
CA LEU A 145 -6.39 -2.79 -7.06
C LEU A 145 -7.81 -2.23 -6.87
N GLU A 146 -7.94 -0.91 -6.82
CA GLU A 146 -9.22 -0.23 -6.65
C GLU A 146 -10.13 -0.32 -7.89
N ILE A 147 -9.60 -0.75 -9.05
CA ILE A 147 -10.34 -0.80 -10.31
C ILE A 147 -10.28 -2.20 -10.92
N GLU A 148 -11.40 -2.91 -10.93
CA GLU A 148 -11.49 -4.30 -11.43
C GLU A 148 -10.84 -4.48 -12.83
N ALA A 149 -11.05 -3.53 -13.73
CA ALA A 149 -10.49 -3.56 -15.07
C ALA A 149 -8.93 -3.57 -15.10
N HIS A 150 -8.29 -3.20 -13.99
CA HIS A 150 -6.84 -3.09 -13.87
C HIS A 150 -6.18 -4.19 -13.01
N TRP A 151 -6.93 -5.13 -12.44
CA TRP A 151 -6.39 -6.19 -11.57
C TRP A 151 -5.25 -7.01 -12.21
N HIS A 152 -5.32 -7.29 -13.50
CA HIS A 152 -4.23 -7.97 -14.20
C HIS A 152 -2.96 -7.12 -14.35
N GLN A 153 -3.11 -5.79 -14.46
CA GLN A 153 -1.98 -4.88 -14.47
C GLN A 153 -1.33 -4.82 -13.08
N ALA A 154 -2.14 -4.74 -12.02
CA ALA A 154 -1.67 -4.83 -10.64
C ALA A 154 -0.89 -6.14 -10.39
N GLU A 155 -1.46 -7.30 -10.77
CA GLU A 155 -0.78 -8.60 -10.66
C GLU A 155 0.59 -8.58 -11.33
N LYS A 156 0.67 -8.03 -12.54
CA LYS A 156 1.92 -7.98 -13.31
C LYS A 156 2.98 -7.11 -12.63
N LEU A 157 2.60 -5.96 -12.08
CA LEU A 157 3.51 -5.07 -11.36
C LEU A 157 4.02 -5.74 -10.08
N LEU A 158 3.13 -6.26 -9.25
CA LEU A 158 3.45 -6.94 -8.01
C LEU A 158 4.36 -8.15 -8.21
N LEU A 159 4.10 -8.95 -9.23
CA LEU A 159 4.96 -10.08 -9.58
C LEU A 159 6.35 -9.65 -10.08
N ARG A 160 6.46 -8.49 -10.74
CA ARG A 160 7.74 -7.92 -11.12
C ARG A 160 8.50 -7.42 -9.90
N LEU A 161 7.85 -6.65 -9.02
CA LEU A 161 8.43 -6.20 -7.74
C LEU A 161 8.99 -7.37 -6.95
N ASN A 162 8.20 -8.41 -6.73
CA ASN A 162 8.63 -9.62 -6.01
C ASN A 162 9.86 -10.30 -6.64
N LYS A 163 10.02 -10.19 -7.97
CA LYS A 163 11.18 -10.77 -8.65
C LYS A 163 12.43 -9.93 -8.53
N VAL A 164 12.31 -8.62 -8.69
CA VAL A 164 13.47 -7.73 -8.72
C VAL A 164 13.92 -7.31 -7.33
N CYS A 165 13.00 -7.19 -6.38
CA CYS A 165 13.24 -6.82 -5.00
C CYS A 165 12.44 -7.71 -4.03
N PRO A 166 12.80 -8.99 -3.85
CA PRO A 166 12.06 -9.92 -2.99
C PRO A 166 12.14 -9.58 -1.49
N GLU A 167 13.11 -8.75 -1.11
CA GLU A 167 13.36 -8.34 0.28
C GLU A 167 12.81 -6.92 0.56
N SER A 168 11.96 -6.38 -0.34
CA SER A 168 11.34 -5.08 -0.11
C SER A 168 10.28 -5.18 1.00
N ASP A 169 10.20 -4.13 1.79
CA ASP A 169 9.17 -3.90 2.83
C ASP A 169 7.87 -3.29 2.28
N LEU A 170 7.75 -3.17 0.95
CA LEU A 170 6.58 -2.60 0.26
C LEU A 170 5.29 -3.44 0.34
N GLY A 171 5.23 -4.45 1.16
CA GLY A 171 4.02 -5.25 1.36
C GLY A 171 3.53 -6.02 0.12
N THR A 172 4.40 -6.27 -0.86
CA THR A 172 4.04 -6.85 -2.17
C THR A 172 3.25 -8.16 -2.07
N ASP A 173 3.62 -9.04 -1.12
CA ASP A 173 2.91 -10.30 -0.90
C ASP A 173 1.55 -10.09 -0.22
N GLN A 174 1.39 -9.04 0.58
CA GLN A 174 0.11 -8.65 1.17
C GLN A 174 -0.85 -8.17 0.06
N GLN A 175 -0.39 -7.29 -0.80
CA GLN A 175 -1.15 -6.79 -1.95
C GLN A 175 -1.53 -7.93 -2.92
N LEU A 176 -0.61 -8.87 -3.21
CA LEU A 176 -0.91 -10.06 -4.02
C LEU A 176 -1.96 -10.96 -3.36
N LEU A 177 -1.90 -11.15 -2.06
CA LEU A 177 -2.89 -11.95 -1.34
C LEU A 177 -4.27 -11.31 -1.41
N ARG A 178 -4.37 -10.00 -1.13
CA ARG A 178 -5.60 -9.21 -1.25
C ARG A 178 -6.19 -9.33 -2.67
N LEU A 179 -5.36 -9.11 -3.68
CA LEU A 179 -5.76 -9.22 -5.09
C LEU A 179 -6.32 -10.60 -5.42
N TYR A 180 -5.60 -11.67 -5.08
CA TYR A 180 -6.04 -13.02 -5.41
C TYR A 180 -7.31 -13.44 -4.67
N GLN A 181 -7.50 -12.97 -3.46
CA GLN A 181 -8.75 -13.18 -2.70
C GLN A 181 -9.92 -12.46 -3.36
N THR A 182 -9.74 -11.20 -3.76
CA THR A 182 -10.75 -10.40 -4.47
C THR A 182 -11.12 -11.03 -5.83
N MET A 183 -10.13 -11.51 -6.58
CA MET A 183 -10.32 -12.20 -7.86
C MET A 183 -10.92 -13.61 -7.73
N GLY A 184 -11.01 -14.17 -6.53
CA GLY A 184 -11.39 -15.58 -6.31
C GLY A 184 -10.32 -16.60 -6.75
N GLU A 185 -9.07 -16.18 -6.93
CA GLU A 185 -7.93 -17.01 -7.35
C GLU A 185 -7.32 -17.74 -6.14
N TRP A 186 -8.15 -18.52 -5.43
CA TRP A 186 -7.84 -19.12 -4.12
C TRP A 186 -6.58 -19.99 -4.09
N ARG A 187 -6.21 -20.64 -5.21
CA ARG A 187 -4.96 -21.42 -5.29
C ARG A 187 -3.73 -20.51 -5.27
N LYS A 188 -3.80 -19.35 -5.94
CA LYS A 188 -2.73 -18.36 -5.92
C LYS A 188 -2.64 -17.71 -4.54
N ALA A 189 -3.77 -17.33 -3.94
CA ALA A 189 -3.84 -16.81 -2.57
C ALA A 189 -3.20 -17.80 -1.57
N GLN A 190 -3.54 -19.09 -1.64
CA GLN A 190 -2.92 -20.13 -0.81
C GLN A 190 -1.41 -20.23 -1.02
N ALA A 191 -0.92 -20.08 -2.25
CA ALA A 191 0.51 -20.12 -2.55
C ALA A 191 1.26 -18.94 -1.92
N VAL A 192 0.66 -17.73 -1.93
CA VAL A 192 1.21 -16.56 -1.24
C VAL A 192 1.27 -16.80 0.27
N CYS A 193 0.20 -17.26 0.90
CA CYS A 193 0.21 -17.59 2.34
C CYS A 193 1.27 -18.64 2.71
N LYS A 194 1.50 -19.65 1.85
CA LYS A 194 2.53 -20.67 2.09
C LYS A 194 3.95 -20.12 2.03
N ARG A 195 4.22 -19.13 1.18
CA ARG A 195 5.50 -18.43 1.11
C ARG A 195 5.79 -17.67 2.40
N ASN A 196 4.75 -17.05 2.97
CA ASN A 196 4.80 -16.23 4.17
C ASN A 196 4.40 -17.00 5.44
N LYS A 197 4.82 -18.25 5.55
CA LYS A 197 4.38 -19.19 6.61
C LYS A 197 4.86 -18.81 8.02
N GLY A 198 5.73 -17.88 8.17
CA GLY A 198 6.21 -17.38 9.47
C GLY A 198 5.55 -16.08 9.89
N GLU A 199 4.85 -15.43 8.97
CA GLU A 199 4.29 -14.12 9.22
C GLU A 199 3.12 -14.14 10.20
N HIS A 200 3.11 -13.16 11.09
CA HIS A 200 2.10 -13.00 12.13
C HIS A 200 0.97 -12.06 11.75
N LEU A 201 0.97 -11.52 10.53
CA LEU A 201 -0.04 -10.59 10.05
C LEU A 201 -1.44 -11.23 9.99
N VAL A 202 -2.46 -10.48 10.39
CA VAL A 202 -3.88 -10.86 10.31
C VAL A 202 -4.23 -11.38 8.92
N LEU A 203 -3.81 -10.64 7.88
CA LEU A 203 -4.07 -10.95 6.49
C LEU A 203 -3.60 -12.36 6.08
N PHE A 204 -2.39 -12.76 6.48
CA PHE A 204 -1.87 -14.10 6.12
C PHE A 204 -2.54 -15.20 6.94
N ARG A 205 -2.82 -15.00 8.23
CA ARG A 205 -3.43 -15.99 9.09
C ARG A 205 -4.88 -16.27 8.70
N TYR A 206 -5.70 -15.24 8.61
CA TYR A 206 -7.09 -15.37 8.21
C TYR A 206 -7.22 -15.64 6.71
N GLY A 207 -6.36 -15.05 5.86
CA GLY A 207 -6.32 -15.31 4.44
C GLY A 207 -5.98 -16.75 4.07
N GLN A 208 -5.11 -17.40 4.85
CA GLN A 208 -4.83 -18.83 4.68
C GLN A 208 -6.06 -19.68 5.02
N ALA A 209 -6.72 -19.39 6.14
CA ALA A 209 -7.94 -20.08 6.53
C ALA A 209 -9.04 -19.91 5.47
N LEU A 210 -9.27 -18.68 5.03
CA LEU A 210 -10.24 -18.35 3.98
C LEU A 210 -9.96 -19.11 2.69
N SER A 211 -8.69 -19.13 2.24
CA SER A 211 -8.31 -19.87 1.03
C SER A 211 -8.62 -21.37 1.14
N HIS A 212 -8.40 -21.99 2.31
CA HIS A 212 -8.77 -23.38 2.54
C HIS A 212 -10.29 -23.60 2.55
N ILE A 213 -11.08 -22.66 3.11
CA ILE A 213 -12.54 -22.73 3.11
C ILE A 213 -13.06 -22.69 1.68
N MET A 214 -12.58 -21.73 0.89
CA MET A 214 -13.02 -21.52 -0.49
C MET A 214 -12.58 -22.63 -1.46
N LEU A 215 -11.53 -23.37 -1.09
CA LEU A 215 -11.07 -24.57 -1.81
C LEU A 215 -11.71 -25.87 -1.26
N GLU A 216 -12.71 -25.76 -0.36
CA GLU A 216 -13.43 -26.87 0.27
C GLU A 216 -12.52 -27.86 1.04
N GLN A 217 -11.38 -27.42 1.50
CA GLN A 217 -10.38 -28.20 2.25
C GLN A 217 -10.71 -28.18 3.75
N GLN A 218 -11.80 -28.78 4.16
CA GLN A 218 -12.46 -28.60 5.48
C GLN A 218 -11.53 -28.80 6.68
N ASP A 219 -10.72 -29.87 6.71
CA ASP A 219 -9.83 -30.16 7.85
C ASP A 219 -8.75 -29.08 7.98
N GLN A 220 -8.16 -28.64 6.87
CA GLN A 220 -7.16 -27.57 6.86
C GLN A 220 -7.81 -26.23 7.21
N ALA A 221 -9.00 -25.95 6.68
CA ALA A 221 -9.77 -24.76 6.99
C ALA A 221 -10.00 -24.62 8.51
N ARG A 222 -10.52 -25.67 9.15
CA ARG A 222 -10.75 -25.71 10.62
C ARG A 222 -9.45 -25.51 11.40
N LYS A 223 -8.40 -26.20 11.02
CA LYS A 223 -7.08 -26.09 11.66
C LYS A 223 -6.50 -24.67 11.59
N HIS A 224 -6.49 -24.09 10.40
CA HIS A 224 -5.91 -22.76 10.20
C HIS A 224 -6.77 -21.66 10.80
N LEU A 225 -8.11 -21.76 10.70
CA LEU A 225 -9.00 -20.79 11.31
C LEU A 225 -8.95 -20.85 12.86
N ALA A 226 -8.92 -22.04 13.44
CA ALA A 226 -8.77 -22.17 14.89
C ALA A 226 -7.44 -21.55 15.38
N ALA A 227 -6.36 -21.74 14.64
CA ALA A 227 -5.08 -21.12 14.95
C ALA A 227 -5.10 -19.59 14.78
N ALA A 228 -5.78 -19.06 13.76
CA ALA A 228 -5.93 -17.62 13.55
C ALA A 228 -6.77 -16.98 14.67
N VAL A 229 -7.92 -17.55 14.99
CA VAL A 229 -8.80 -17.10 16.09
C VAL A 229 -8.09 -17.19 17.45
N ALA A 230 -7.26 -18.20 17.67
CA ALA A 230 -6.48 -18.32 18.90
C ALA A 230 -5.39 -17.26 19.04
N ALA A 231 -4.76 -16.87 17.93
CA ALA A 231 -3.69 -15.88 17.91
C ALA A 231 -4.21 -14.43 17.92
N MET A 232 -5.34 -14.18 17.26
CA MET A 232 -5.91 -12.83 17.03
C MET A 232 -7.43 -12.89 17.18
N PRO A 233 -7.96 -13.02 18.42
CA PRO A 233 -9.39 -13.13 18.67
C PRO A 233 -10.17 -11.88 18.30
N GLU A 234 -9.57 -10.70 18.46
CA GLU A 234 -10.19 -9.41 18.18
C GLU A 234 -10.55 -9.29 16.68
N ALA A 235 -9.70 -9.84 15.80
CA ALA A 235 -10.01 -9.91 14.37
C ALA A 235 -11.25 -10.78 14.09
N ALA A 236 -11.42 -11.89 14.81
CA ALA A 236 -12.64 -12.70 14.72
C ALA A 236 -13.88 -11.93 15.19
N GLU A 237 -13.76 -11.14 16.26
CA GLU A 237 -14.85 -10.33 16.81
C GLU A 237 -15.32 -9.27 15.80
N ILE A 238 -14.40 -8.53 15.17
CA ILE A 238 -14.75 -7.56 14.13
C ILE A 238 -15.43 -8.23 12.93
N LEU A 239 -14.87 -9.36 12.45
CA LEU A 239 -15.44 -10.12 11.33
C LEU A 239 -16.85 -10.65 11.62
N LEU A 240 -17.14 -11.06 12.85
CA LEU A 240 -18.46 -11.57 13.27
C LEU A 240 -19.47 -10.44 13.50
N ARG A 241 -19.03 -9.31 14.05
CA ARG A 241 -19.88 -8.17 14.35
C ARG A 241 -20.37 -7.48 13.08
N GLN A 242 -19.56 -7.47 12.03
CA GLN A 242 -19.84 -6.81 10.75
C GLN A 242 -20.24 -5.34 10.95
N PRO A 243 -19.32 -4.47 11.43
CA PRO A 243 -19.62 -3.08 11.74
C PRO A 243 -20.14 -2.34 10.51
N SER A 244 -20.96 -1.31 10.73
CA SER A 244 -21.36 -0.36 9.70
C SER A 244 -20.15 0.47 9.25
N GLU A 245 -20.28 1.18 8.13
CA GLU A 245 -19.23 2.05 7.61
C GLU A 245 -18.83 3.14 8.61
N GLU A 246 -19.83 3.79 9.26
CA GLU A 246 -19.61 4.80 10.31
C GLU A 246 -18.91 4.23 11.55
N GLU A 247 -19.30 3.02 12.00
CA GLU A 247 -18.62 2.34 13.11
C GLU A 247 -17.17 1.97 12.74
N LEU A 248 -16.95 1.57 11.51
CA LEU A 248 -15.64 1.17 11.00
C LEU A 248 -14.69 2.36 10.88
N GLU A 249 -15.18 3.50 10.40
CA GLU A 249 -14.43 4.75 10.35
C GLU A 249 -14.00 5.22 11.75
N ALA A 250 -14.93 5.22 12.70
CA ALA A 250 -14.62 5.57 14.10
C ALA A 250 -13.61 4.60 14.74
N GLU A 251 -13.67 3.30 14.38
CA GLU A 251 -12.68 2.33 14.86
C GLU A 251 -11.32 2.49 14.20
N TYR A 252 -11.29 2.90 12.95
CA TYR A 252 -10.06 3.19 12.22
C TYR A 252 -9.33 4.38 12.84
N ASP A 253 -10.05 5.48 13.09
CA ASP A 253 -9.48 6.68 13.73
C ASP A 253 -8.95 6.38 15.12
N ALA A 254 -9.73 5.65 15.94
CA ALA A 254 -9.28 5.23 17.28
C ALA A 254 -8.04 4.31 17.22
N ALA A 255 -7.95 3.45 16.19
CA ALA A 255 -6.80 2.57 16.00
C ALA A 255 -5.55 3.32 15.51
N LEU A 256 -5.72 4.40 14.74
CA LEU A 256 -4.63 5.29 14.36
C LEU A 256 -4.05 6.04 15.57
N GLU A 257 -4.92 6.56 16.46
CA GLU A 257 -4.48 7.21 17.70
C GLU A 257 -3.72 6.23 18.60
N GLU A 258 -4.23 5.00 18.76
CA GLU A 258 -3.57 3.93 19.53
C GLU A 258 -2.20 3.60 18.94
N MET A 259 -2.11 3.46 17.61
CA MET A 259 -0.85 3.19 16.93
C MET A 259 0.16 4.33 17.09
N GLY A 260 -0.29 5.59 17.06
CA GLY A 260 0.57 6.75 17.29
C GLY A 260 1.20 6.72 18.69
N ALA A 261 0.41 6.38 19.71
CA ALA A 261 0.90 6.22 21.08
C ALA A 261 1.88 5.02 21.20
N ASP A 262 1.60 3.90 20.54
CA ASP A 262 2.49 2.73 20.52
C ASP A 262 3.82 3.04 19.83
N LEU A 263 3.82 3.82 18.75
CA LEU A 263 5.03 4.24 18.05
C LEU A 263 5.89 5.17 18.90
N GLU A 264 5.28 6.13 19.62
CA GLU A 264 6.01 7.00 20.56
C GLU A 264 6.66 6.18 21.68
N GLN A 265 5.97 5.16 22.18
CA GLN A 265 6.51 4.25 23.18
C GLN A 265 7.64 3.37 22.60
N PHE A 266 7.47 2.89 21.36
CA PHE A 266 8.48 2.07 20.66
C PHE A 266 9.79 2.83 20.41
N GLU A 267 9.74 4.12 20.09
CA GLU A 267 10.93 4.96 19.94
C GLU A 267 11.70 5.14 21.27
N LEU A 268 11.02 4.97 22.41
CA LEU A 268 11.59 5.08 23.75
C LEU A 268 12.17 3.73 24.27
N GLU A 269 11.74 2.60 23.70
CA GLU A 269 12.17 1.25 24.09
C GLU A 269 13.28 0.75 23.14
N ASP A 270 14.33 0.11 23.69
CA ASP A 270 15.48 -0.37 22.90
C ASP A 270 15.02 -1.43 21.86
N GLU A 271 15.30 -1.20 20.56
CA GLU A 271 14.95 -2.08 19.41
C GLU A 271 15.22 -3.57 19.63
N ARG A 272 16.04 -3.93 20.61
CA ARG A 272 16.42 -5.31 20.94
C ARG A 272 15.32 -6.14 21.58
N GLU A 273 14.34 -5.53 22.23
CA GLU A 273 13.22 -6.25 22.86
C GLU A 273 12.21 -6.76 21.81
N TRP A 274 12.18 -6.17 20.63
CA TRP A 274 11.20 -6.49 19.56
C TRP A 274 11.73 -7.42 18.47
N ALA A 275 12.97 -7.96 18.64
CA ALA A 275 13.61 -8.85 17.66
C ALA A 275 12.87 -10.18 17.40
N GLY A 276 11.73 -10.43 18.04
CA GLY A 276 10.93 -11.64 17.92
C GLY A 276 9.93 -11.67 16.75
N GLY A 277 9.89 -10.65 15.88
CA GLY A 277 8.99 -10.61 14.71
C GLY A 277 7.53 -10.29 15.01
N GLU A 278 7.16 -9.98 16.25
CA GLU A 278 5.83 -9.52 16.64
C GLU A 278 5.90 -8.03 16.99
N THR A 279 5.88 -7.18 15.96
CA THR A 279 5.80 -5.73 16.18
C THR A 279 4.41 -5.33 16.67
N PRO A 280 4.25 -4.24 17.45
CA PRO A 280 2.95 -3.69 17.81
C PRO A 280 2.05 -3.49 16.61
N LEU A 281 2.60 -3.05 15.48
CA LEU A 281 1.90 -2.87 14.20
C LEU A 281 1.24 -4.16 13.68
N ASN A 282 1.88 -5.34 13.86
CA ASN A 282 1.36 -6.61 13.38
C ASN A 282 0.13 -7.12 14.18
N ARG A 283 -0.01 -6.63 15.41
CA ARG A 283 -1.13 -6.97 16.32
C ARG A 283 -2.05 -5.78 16.56
N SER A 284 -1.72 -4.62 16.00
CA SER A 284 -2.49 -3.42 16.26
C SER A 284 -3.94 -3.59 15.81
N ARG A 285 -4.83 -2.92 16.52
CA ARG A 285 -6.24 -2.81 16.15
C ARG A 285 -6.40 -2.28 14.73
N LEU A 286 -5.51 -1.39 14.31
CA LEU A 286 -5.46 -0.86 12.94
C LEU A 286 -5.33 -1.98 11.90
N ALA A 287 -4.39 -2.93 12.08
CA ALA A 287 -4.23 -4.05 11.15
C ALA A 287 -5.49 -4.93 11.05
N MET A 288 -6.25 -5.07 12.14
CA MET A 288 -7.49 -5.82 12.16
C MET A 288 -8.63 -5.08 11.46
N VAL A 289 -8.74 -3.78 11.69
CA VAL A 289 -9.73 -2.90 11.04
C VAL A 289 -9.45 -2.83 9.54
N THR A 290 -8.20 -2.60 9.15
CA THR A 290 -7.77 -2.61 7.72
C THR A 290 -8.08 -3.95 7.06
N TYR A 291 -7.80 -5.07 7.73
CA TYR A 291 -8.15 -6.38 7.19
C TYR A 291 -9.67 -6.54 6.98
N TYR A 292 -10.49 -6.01 7.88
CA TYR A 292 -11.94 -6.04 7.72
C TYR A 292 -12.39 -5.15 6.56
N GLN A 293 -11.84 -3.96 6.40
CA GLN A 293 -12.14 -3.09 5.26
C GLN A 293 -11.90 -3.81 3.92
N ASP A 294 -10.75 -4.47 3.82
CA ASP A 294 -10.33 -5.16 2.60
C ASP A 294 -11.08 -6.46 2.34
N CYS A 295 -11.25 -7.28 3.37
CA CYS A 295 -11.63 -8.68 3.25
C CYS A 295 -12.90 -9.07 4.03
N GLY A 296 -13.47 -8.17 4.82
CA GLY A 296 -14.65 -8.46 5.68
C GLY A 296 -15.85 -8.99 4.88
N HIS A 297 -16.07 -8.47 3.69
CA HIS A 297 -17.13 -8.92 2.79
C HIS A 297 -17.03 -10.41 2.40
N LEU A 298 -15.81 -10.97 2.39
CA LEU A 298 -15.56 -12.40 2.10
C LEU A 298 -15.94 -13.31 3.26
N TRP A 299 -16.06 -12.74 4.47
CA TRP A 299 -16.45 -13.44 5.70
C TRP A 299 -17.93 -13.25 6.06
N ALA A 300 -18.63 -12.34 5.36
CA ALA A 300 -19.98 -11.95 5.74
C ALA A 300 -21.04 -13.01 5.48
N LYS A 301 -20.81 -14.00 4.62
CA LYS A 301 -21.83 -14.96 4.17
C LYS A 301 -21.26 -16.36 3.96
N GLY A 302 -22.16 -17.34 4.01
CA GLY A 302 -21.88 -18.72 3.64
C GLY A 302 -20.88 -19.42 4.55
N ARG A 303 -20.11 -20.33 4.02
CA ARG A 303 -19.22 -21.21 4.78
C ARG A 303 -18.14 -20.47 5.61
N PRO A 304 -17.52 -19.37 5.16
CA PRO A 304 -16.61 -18.60 6.00
C PRO A 304 -17.27 -18.10 7.29
N ALA A 305 -18.45 -17.46 7.19
CA ALA A 305 -19.19 -16.94 8.34
C ALA A 305 -19.62 -18.06 9.31
N GLU A 306 -20.15 -19.16 8.80
CA GLU A 306 -20.58 -20.31 9.59
C GLU A 306 -19.42 -20.91 10.39
N LEU A 307 -18.30 -21.16 9.75
CA LEU A 307 -17.14 -21.80 10.40
C LEU A 307 -16.48 -20.85 11.41
N LEU A 308 -16.43 -19.55 11.13
CA LEU A 308 -15.93 -18.55 12.05
C LEU A 308 -16.78 -18.48 13.31
N ALA A 309 -18.11 -18.42 13.17
CA ALA A 309 -19.04 -18.41 14.29
C ALA A 309 -18.94 -19.69 15.13
N GLU A 310 -18.84 -20.87 14.48
CA GLU A 310 -18.66 -22.14 15.16
C GLU A 310 -17.40 -22.14 16.05
N LEU A 311 -16.26 -21.67 15.53
CA LEU A 311 -14.99 -21.70 16.26
C LEU A 311 -14.87 -20.60 17.32
N ALA A 312 -15.51 -19.44 17.12
CA ALA A 312 -15.55 -18.39 18.12
C ALA A 312 -16.40 -18.75 19.35
N LEU A 313 -17.47 -19.56 19.16
CA LEU A 313 -18.34 -20.07 20.26
C LEU A 313 -17.67 -21.17 21.10
N LEU A 314 -16.59 -21.76 20.63
CA LEU A 314 -15.87 -22.83 21.37
C LEU A 314 -14.84 -22.28 22.36
N ARG A 315 -14.77 -20.98 22.50
CA ARG A 315 -13.92 -20.25 23.48
C ARG A 315 -14.71 -19.86 24.70
#